data_160671cb33e9ef02806a62da3a4abeed
#
_entry.id   160671cb33e9ef02806a62da3a4abeed
#
_cell.length_a   1.000
_cell.length_b   1.000
_cell.length_c   1.000
_cell.angle_alpha   90.00
_cell.angle_beta   90.00
_cell.angle_gamma   90.00
#
_symmetry.space_group_name_H-M   'P 1'
#
loop_
_entity.id
_entity.type
_entity.pdbx_description
1 polymer ?
#
loop_
_entity_poly.entity_id
_entity_poly.type
_entity_poly.pdbx_seq_one_letter_code
_entity_poly.pdbx_strand_id
1 'polypeptide(L)'
;MTIRIDRQIYPDSCISKVVYWLSGQYVVERHLDGYEEILNISDVDDESILKKSLFEKLNDYKLRYVIEKETKDIRTVLYAKAFGDFDDLTEEEITE
;
A
#
# COMPACT_ATOMS: atom_id res chain seq x y z
N MET A 1 -5.42 5.95 -22.13
CA MET A 1 -4.88 6.76 -21.03
C MET A 1 -3.59 6.14 -20.53
N THR A 2 -2.58 6.95 -20.37
CA THR A 2 -1.29 6.48 -19.89
C THR A 2 -0.93 7.21 -18.60
N ILE A 3 -0.57 6.46 -17.57
CA ILE A 3 -0.18 7.02 -16.27
C ILE A 3 1.20 6.49 -15.91
N ARG A 4 2.07 7.40 -15.45
CA ARG A 4 3.40 7.04 -14.97
C ARG A 4 3.42 7.13 -13.45
N ILE A 5 3.94 6.10 -12.80
CA ILE A 5 4.00 6.01 -11.35
C ILE A 5 5.43 5.71 -10.96
N ASP A 6 5.98 6.52 -10.05
CA ASP A 6 7.35 6.35 -9.57
C ASP A 6 7.38 5.24 -8.52
N ARG A 7 8.11 4.17 -8.81
CA ARG A 7 8.22 3.02 -7.91
C ARG A 7 9.07 3.32 -6.68
N GLN A 8 9.82 4.40 -6.69
CA GLN A 8 10.54 4.82 -5.50
C GLN A 8 9.60 5.47 -4.49
N ILE A 9 8.50 6.05 -4.97
CA ILE A 9 7.48 6.66 -4.12
C ILE A 9 6.44 5.62 -3.72
N TYR A 10 5.98 4.82 -4.68
CA TYR A 10 4.92 3.83 -4.45
C TYR A 10 5.49 2.42 -4.66
N PRO A 11 5.46 1.57 -3.62
CA PRO A 11 5.95 0.20 -3.76
C PRO A 11 5.15 -0.58 -4.80
N ASP A 12 5.77 -1.58 -5.38
CA ASP A 12 5.13 -2.45 -6.36
C ASP A 12 3.84 -3.07 -5.82
N SER A 13 3.82 -3.44 -4.56
CA SER A 13 2.63 -4.03 -3.94
C SER A 13 1.43 -3.08 -3.98
N CYS A 14 1.67 -1.78 -3.79
CA CYS A 14 0.61 -0.78 -3.85
C CYS A 14 0.12 -0.60 -5.28
N ILE A 15 1.04 -0.55 -6.23
CA ILE A 15 0.70 -0.40 -7.64
C ILE A 15 -0.09 -1.61 -8.12
N SER A 16 0.32 -2.81 -7.70
CA SER A 16 -0.38 -4.04 -8.07
C SER A 16 -1.81 -4.07 -7.54
N LYS A 17 -2.04 -3.55 -6.34
CA LYS A 17 -3.39 -3.47 -5.79
C LYS A 17 -4.27 -2.52 -6.59
N VAL A 18 -3.71 -1.39 -7.02
CA VAL A 18 -4.44 -0.43 -7.85
C VAL A 18 -4.77 -1.05 -9.21
N VAL A 19 -3.81 -1.75 -9.81
CA VAL A 19 -4.03 -2.42 -11.10
C VAL A 19 -5.12 -3.48 -10.96
N TYR A 20 -5.12 -4.23 -9.89
CA TYR A 20 -6.16 -5.22 -9.62
C TYR A 20 -7.53 -4.54 -9.54
N TRP A 21 -7.62 -3.42 -8.85
CA TRP A 21 -8.85 -2.66 -8.74
C TRP A 21 -9.32 -2.17 -10.11
N LEU A 22 -8.40 -1.64 -10.93
CA LEU A 22 -8.74 -1.16 -12.27
C LEU A 22 -9.17 -2.29 -13.20
N SER A 23 -8.59 -3.46 -13.04
CA SER A 23 -8.86 -4.60 -13.92
C SER A 23 -10.30 -5.09 -13.84
N GLY A 24 -11.04 -4.67 -12.82
CA GLY A 24 -12.45 -4.98 -12.72
C GLY A 24 -13.31 -4.23 -13.75
N GLN A 25 -12.81 -3.11 -14.29
CA GLN A 25 -13.58 -2.26 -15.20
C GLN A 25 -12.84 -1.95 -16.50
N TYR A 26 -11.51 -2.02 -16.50
CA TYR A 26 -10.69 -1.60 -17.64
C TYR A 26 -9.66 -2.65 -17.97
N VAL A 27 -9.17 -2.60 -19.22
CA VAL A 27 -8.00 -3.38 -19.60
C VAL A 27 -6.77 -2.53 -19.28
N VAL A 28 -5.89 -3.07 -18.46
CA VAL A 28 -4.70 -2.34 -18.00
C VAL A 28 -3.46 -3.11 -18.41
N GLU A 29 -2.54 -2.44 -19.09
CA GLU A 29 -1.23 -2.99 -19.42
C GLU A 29 -0.19 -2.30 -18.57
N ARG A 30 0.75 -3.07 -18.05
CA ARG A 30 1.82 -2.56 -17.21
C ARG A 30 3.15 -2.69 -17.94
N HIS A 31 3.93 -1.61 -17.91
CA HIS A 31 5.28 -1.60 -18.45
C HIS A 31 6.20 -0.98 -17.42
N LEU A 32 7.43 -1.42 -17.38
CA LEU A 32 8.43 -0.88 -16.48
C LEU A 32 9.48 -0.14 -17.29
N ASP A 33 9.73 1.11 -16.94
CA ASP A 33 10.74 1.93 -17.58
C ASP A 33 11.63 2.53 -16.49
N GLY A 34 12.74 1.86 -16.20
CA GLY A 34 13.60 2.27 -15.09
C GLY A 34 12.87 2.13 -13.77
N TYR A 35 12.69 3.25 -13.08
CA TYR A 35 11.97 3.26 -11.81
C TYR A 35 10.51 3.67 -11.98
N GLU A 36 10.07 3.88 -13.21
CA GLU A 36 8.68 4.25 -13.46
C GLU A 36 7.88 3.06 -13.94
N GLU A 37 6.71 2.90 -13.35
CA GLU A 37 5.74 1.95 -13.84
C GLU A 37 4.77 2.71 -14.73
N ILE A 38 4.55 2.22 -15.95
CA ILE A 38 3.67 2.87 -16.91
C ILE A 38 2.42 2.01 -17.03
N LEU A 39 1.28 2.63 -16.78
CA LEU A 39 -0.01 1.95 -16.90
C LEU A 39 -0.74 2.49 -18.13
N ASN A 40 -1.04 1.60 -19.06
CA ASN A 40 -1.89 1.94 -20.22
C ASN A 40 -3.27 1.38 -19.95
N ILE A 41 -4.25 2.27 -19.86
CA ILE A 41 -5.63 1.93 -19.51
C ILE A 41 -6.52 2.25 -20.71
N SER A 42 -7.26 1.25 -21.17
CA SER A 42 -8.08 1.37 -22.37
C SER A 42 -9.49 1.84 -22.04
N ASP A 43 -10.09 2.56 -22.99
CA ASP A 43 -11.53 2.92 -22.97
C ASP A 43 -11.94 3.72 -21.74
N VAL A 44 -11.15 4.71 -21.39
CA VAL A 44 -11.45 5.60 -20.27
C VAL A 44 -12.33 6.75 -20.74
N ASP A 45 -13.51 6.90 -20.13
CA ASP A 45 -14.43 7.98 -20.50
C ASP A 45 -13.96 9.33 -19.98
N ASP A 46 -13.63 9.41 -18.71
CA ASP A 46 -13.15 10.65 -18.10
C ASP A 46 -11.81 10.41 -17.44
N GLU A 47 -10.76 10.84 -18.14
CA GLU A 47 -9.39 10.61 -17.68
C GLU A 47 -9.06 11.37 -16.40
N SER A 48 -9.61 12.57 -16.25
CA SER A 48 -9.34 13.39 -15.06
C SER A 48 -9.90 12.75 -13.82
N ILE A 49 -11.14 12.26 -13.89
CA ILE A 49 -11.78 11.61 -12.74
C ILE A 49 -11.07 10.31 -12.41
N LEU A 50 -10.75 9.52 -13.43
CA LEU A 50 -10.07 8.25 -13.21
C LEU A 50 -8.69 8.46 -12.62
N LYS A 51 -7.94 9.43 -13.13
CA LYS A 51 -6.61 9.73 -12.63
C LYS A 51 -6.67 10.13 -11.15
N LYS A 52 -7.63 10.98 -10.79
CA LYS A 52 -7.82 11.39 -9.41
C LYS A 52 -8.13 10.19 -8.52
N SER A 53 -9.08 9.36 -8.93
CA SER A 53 -9.47 8.17 -8.16
C SER A 53 -8.31 7.21 -8.03
N LEU A 54 -7.53 7.04 -9.08
CA LEU A 54 -6.39 6.15 -9.08
C LEU A 54 -5.34 6.58 -8.08
N PHE A 55 -4.99 7.87 -8.07
CA PHE A 55 -3.99 8.36 -7.14
C PHE A 55 -4.51 8.41 -5.71
N GLU A 56 -5.80 8.64 -5.51
CA GLU A 56 -6.40 8.52 -4.18
C GLU A 56 -6.27 7.11 -3.64
N LYS A 57 -6.56 6.11 -4.47
CA LYS A 57 -6.38 4.70 -4.09
C LYS A 57 -4.92 4.37 -3.83
N LEU A 58 -4.05 4.85 -4.68
CA LEU A 58 -2.62 4.58 -4.57
C LEU A 58 -2.06 5.15 -3.28
N ASN A 59 -2.45 6.38 -2.94
CA ASN A 59 -2.02 7.01 -1.71
C ASN A 59 -2.60 6.30 -0.48
N ASP A 60 -3.84 5.83 -0.57
CA ASP A 60 -4.46 5.08 0.51
C ASP A 60 -3.72 3.76 0.76
N TYR A 61 -3.42 3.03 -0.29
CA TYR A 61 -2.66 1.78 -0.17
C TYR A 61 -1.27 2.01 0.38
N LYS A 62 -0.62 3.10 -0.05
CA LYS A 62 0.70 3.43 0.47
C LYS A 62 0.65 3.79 1.94
N LEU A 63 -0.33 4.55 2.36
CA LEU A 63 -0.48 4.91 3.76
C LEU A 63 -0.67 3.66 4.62
N ARG A 64 -1.52 2.75 4.18
CA ARG A 64 -1.72 1.48 4.89
C ARG A 64 -0.46 0.65 4.92
N TYR A 65 0.28 0.62 3.83
CA TYR A 65 1.54 -0.10 3.75
C TYR A 65 2.55 0.43 4.78
N VAL A 66 2.69 1.75 4.86
CA VAL A 66 3.62 2.37 5.80
C VAL A 66 3.20 2.13 7.24
N ILE A 67 1.91 2.30 7.53
CA ILE A 67 1.38 2.07 8.88
C ILE A 67 1.56 0.61 9.30
N GLU A 68 1.26 -0.32 8.40
CA GLU A 68 1.40 -1.74 8.68
C GLU A 68 2.84 -2.10 8.99
N LYS A 69 3.78 -1.54 8.23
CA LYS A 69 5.19 -1.79 8.46
C LYS A 69 5.64 -1.26 9.82
N GLU A 70 5.25 -0.04 10.14
CA GLU A 70 5.65 0.58 11.39
C GLU A 70 5.01 -0.08 12.59
N THR A 71 3.73 -0.38 12.51
CA THR A 71 3.04 -1.01 13.64
C THR A 71 3.46 -2.45 13.83
N LYS A 72 3.89 -3.12 12.78
CA LYS A 72 4.40 -4.48 12.93
C LYS A 72 5.63 -4.50 13.82
N ASP A 73 6.56 -3.58 13.59
CA ASP A 73 7.76 -3.50 14.41
C ASP A 73 7.43 -3.13 15.85
N ILE A 74 6.54 -2.19 16.04
CA ILE A 74 6.10 -1.77 17.36
C ILE A 74 5.43 -2.92 18.09
N ARG A 75 4.56 -3.66 17.42
CA ARG A 75 3.90 -4.79 18.06
C ARG A 75 4.88 -5.87 18.47
N THR A 76 5.88 -6.13 17.65
CA THR A 76 6.90 -7.12 17.98
C THR A 76 7.65 -6.72 19.24
N VAL A 77 8.03 -5.46 19.34
CA VAL A 77 8.73 -4.96 20.52
C VAL A 77 7.84 -5.04 21.75
N LEU A 78 6.58 -4.67 21.63
CA LEU A 78 5.65 -4.71 22.75
C LEU A 78 5.40 -6.13 23.22
N TYR A 79 5.28 -7.07 22.32
CA TYR A 79 5.11 -8.47 22.69
C TYR A 79 6.31 -8.99 23.46
N ALA A 80 7.50 -8.74 22.96
CA ALA A 80 8.70 -9.20 23.63
C ALA A 80 8.79 -8.62 25.03
N LYS A 81 8.49 -7.35 25.17
CA LYS A 81 8.54 -6.67 26.46
C LYS A 81 7.44 -7.18 27.39
N ALA A 82 6.25 -7.37 26.88
CA ALA A 82 5.13 -7.84 27.68
C ALA A 82 5.40 -9.24 28.24
N PHE A 83 5.93 -10.13 27.43
CA PHE A 83 6.24 -11.47 27.89
C PHE A 83 7.36 -11.47 28.91
N GLY A 84 8.38 -10.64 28.72
CA GLY A 84 9.46 -10.52 29.68
C GLY A 84 8.98 -9.99 31.00
N ASP A 85 8.15 -8.96 30.97
CA ASP A 85 7.62 -8.36 32.20
C ASP A 85 6.59 -9.24 32.85
N PHE A 86 5.87 -9.98 32.09
CA PHE A 86 4.82 -10.82 32.59
C PHE A 86 5.33 -11.92 33.48
N ASP A 87 6.53 -12.39 33.20
CA ASP A 87 7.16 -13.38 34.05
C ASP A 87 7.39 -12.83 35.45
N ASP A 88 7.64 -11.55 35.51
CA ASP A 88 7.88 -10.91 36.79
C ASP A 88 6.61 -10.45 37.44
N LEU A 89 5.64 -9.93 36.71
CA LEU A 89 4.53 -9.38 37.26
C LEU A 89 3.35 -9.90 36.82
N THR A 90 2.85 -9.74 36.24
CA THR A 90 1.66 -10.12 35.89
C THR A 90 0.98 -9.16 35.20
N GLU A 91 1.05 -8.68 34.74
CA GLU A 91 0.47 -8.00 34.07
C GLU A 91 0.08 -7.25 33.61
N GLU A 92 -0.28 -7.01 33.39
CA GLU A 92 -0.86 -6.34 33.00
C GLU A 92 -0.78 -5.78 32.27
N GLU A 93 -0.37 -5.64 32.05
CA GLU A 93 -0.19 -5.01 31.35
C GLU A 93 -0.26 -5.17 30.42
N ILE A 94 -0.36 -5.77 30.13
CA ILE A 94 -0.30 -5.93 29.16
C ILE A 94 -0.81 -5.65 28.39
N THR A 95 -1.01 -5.49 28.35
CA THR A 95 -1.46 -5.21 27.75
C THR A 95 -1.63 -5.15 27.00
N GLU A 96 -1.65 -5.57 26.61
CA GLU A 96 -1.70 -5.43 25.67
C GLU A 96 -2.09 -5.07 25.11
#